data_e2aafcaca7befaab7662cb2ac7938d7d
#
_entry.id   e2aafcaca7befaab7662cb2ac7938d7d
#
_cell.length_a   1.000
_cell.length_b   1.000
_cell.length_c   1.000
_cell.angle_alpha   90.00
_cell.angle_beta   90.00
_cell.angle_gamma   90.00
#
_symmetry.space_group_name_H-M   'P 1'
#
loop_
_entity.id
_entity.type
_entity.pdbx_description
1 polymer ?
#
loop_
_entity_poly.entity_id
_entity_poly.type
_entity_poly.pdbx_seq_one_letter_code
_entity_poly.pdbx_strand_id
1 'polypeptide(L)'
;AVGAGSRGLTGRVELVRGTIAALRELGAAPFVVPAMGSHGGATAEGQVHMLAELGITEASVGAEIRATMDTVVVAHTISGTPVHLDANAAAADRFLPVNRIKPHTCFKGPVESGCMKMAVVGFGKQPGAALVHSCGPVEMRDRLLDACAALRTTDRLLGGIGSIESTSGDVVRIEGLAADDVGAELEHELTEYSRALVPALPFDEIDVLIIERGGKDISGTTMDPNVTGRFWVPGLDDLQKPQVKAIVLLDLTEVSGGNALGMGFADFIPASLANRLDFRKTYINCFTAGPAGMRRARMPMVLPDEESCIKAALSMCGRGPTEPKRVVRIGSTLHLTTCQVSAELLP
;
A
#
# COMPACT_ATOMS: atom_id res chain seq x y z
N ALA A 1 0.05 17.11 -17.16
CA ALA A 1 0.06 17.04 -15.70
C ALA A 1 0.86 15.84 -15.23
N VAL A 2 1.71 15.98 -14.22
CA VAL A 2 2.50 14.89 -13.63
C VAL A 2 1.94 14.57 -12.24
N GLY A 3 1.53 13.33 -12.02
CA GLY A 3 0.94 12.89 -10.76
C GLY A 3 1.98 12.45 -9.75
N ALA A 4 1.92 13.02 -8.54
CA ALA A 4 2.73 12.61 -7.40
C ALA A 4 1.85 12.02 -6.28
N GLY A 5 2.27 10.87 -5.72
CA GLY A 5 1.50 10.14 -4.71
C GLY A 5 1.86 10.51 -3.26
N SER A 6 1.09 9.97 -2.31
CA SER A 6 1.19 10.21 -0.87
C SER A 6 2.06 9.21 -0.12
N ARG A 7 2.61 8.19 -0.77
CA ARG A 7 3.38 7.14 -0.11
C ARG A 7 4.87 7.35 -0.26
N GLY A 8 5.63 6.90 0.75
CA GLY A 8 7.07 6.86 0.72
C GLY A 8 7.58 6.09 -0.51
N LEU A 9 8.51 6.67 -1.22
CA LEU A 9 9.20 6.13 -2.39
C LEU A 9 10.63 6.66 -2.33
N THR A 10 11.62 5.80 -2.35
CA THR A 10 13.03 6.21 -2.38
C THR A 10 13.32 6.97 -3.66
N GLY A 11 14.05 8.07 -3.59
CA GLY A 11 14.37 8.92 -4.76
C GLY A 11 13.17 9.60 -5.38
N ARG A 12 12.07 9.79 -4.64
CA ARG A 12 10.81 10.36 -5.13
C ARG A 12 10.97 11.75 -5.73
N VAL A 13 11.66 12.62 -5.05
CA VAL A 13 11.88 14.00 -5.50
C VAL A 13 12.67 13.99 -6.81
N GLU A 14 13.71 13.17 -6.88
CA GLU A 14 14.56 12.98 -8.05
C GLU A 14 13.77 12.43 -9.23
N LEU A 15 12.89 11.45 -8.97
CA LEU A 15 12.07 10.84 -10.01
C LEU A 15 11.07 11.84 -10.60
N VAL A 16 10.35 12.58 -9.75
CA VAL A 16 9.40 13.62 -10.22
C VAL A 16 10.15 14.75 -10.93
N ARG A 17 11.27 15.24 -10.36
CA ARG A 17 12.11 16.29 -10.97
C ARG A 17 12.68 15.85 -12.32
N GLY A 18 13.19 14.60 -12.40
CA GLY A 18 13.70 14.04 -13.66
C GLY A 18 12.60 13.91 -14.71
N THR A 19 11.40 13.49 -14.31
CA THR A 19 10.23 13.44 -15.20
C THR A 19 9.87 14.83 -15.73
N ILE A 20 9.84 15.85 -14.85
CA ILE A 20 9.58 17.25 -15.24
C ILE A 20 10.65 17.75 -16.23
N ALA A 21 11.93 17.48 -15.95
CA ALA A 21 13.02 17.90 -16.83
C ALA A 21 12.90 17.24 -18.22
N ALA A 22 12.69 15.94 -18.28
CA ALA A 22 12.55 15.22 -19.55
C ALA A 22 11.34 15.72 -20.37
N LEU A 23 10.20 15.97 -19.73
CA LEU A 23 9.04 16.54 -20.44
C LEU A 23 9.30 17.93 -21.00
N ARG A 24 10.09 18.78 -20.32
CA ARG A 24 10.49 20.10 -20.83
C ARG A 24 11.44 19.99 -22.03
N GLU A 25 12.37 19.07 -22.01
CA GLU A 25 13.25 18.79 -23.14
C GLU A 25 12.47 18.39 -24.40
N LEU A 26 11.30 17.75 -24.20
CA LEU A 26 10.34 17.40 -25.25
C LEU A 26 9.40 18.56 -25.63
N GLY A 27 9.61 19.76 -25.07
CA GLY A 27 8.84 20.97 -25.40
C GLY A 27 7.50 21.08 -24.63
N ALA A 28 7.24 20.25 -23.63
CA ALA A 28 6.03 20.35 -22.81
C ALA A 28 6.19 21.40 -21.69
N ALA A 29 5.05 21.87 -21.16
CA ALA A 29 4.95 22.72 -19.98
C ALA A 29 4.36 21.94 -18.78
N PRO A 30 5.15 21.08 -18.11
CA PRO A 30 4.66 20.21 -17.05
C PRO A 30 4.39 20.96 -15.75
N PHE A 31 3.36 20.54 -15.04
CA PHE A 31 3.07 20.90 -13.66
C PHE A 31 2.73 19.63 -12.85
N VAL A 32 2.87 19.70 -11.52
CA VAL A 32 2.61 18.57 -10.62
C VAL A 32 1.18 18.65 -10.11
N VAL A 33 0.54 17.49 -10.02
CA VAL A 33 -0.78 17.30 -9.41
C VAL A 33 -0.66 16.29 -8.25
N PRO A 34 -1.18 16.60 -7.04
CA PRO A 34 -1.28 15.60 -5.99
C PRO A 34 -2.24 14.48 -6.40
N ALA A 35 -1.70 13.35 -6.86
CA ALA A 35 -2.49 12.19 -7.31
C ALA A 35 -2.58 11.15 -6.19
N MET A 36 -3.41 11.42 -5.17
CA MET A 36 -3.46 10.62 -3.93
C MET A 36 -4.87 10.32 -3.42
N GLY A 37 -5.88 10.42 -4.28
CA GLY A 37 -7.25 10.08 -3.93
C GLY A 37 -7.82 10.98 -2.83
N SER A 38 -8.29 10.36 -1.73
CA SER A 38 -8.85 11.06 -0.57
C SER A 38 -7.83 11.34 0.55
N HIS A 39 -6.54 11.13 0.35
CA HIS A 39 -5.52 11.43 1.34
C HIS A 39 -5.42 12.95 1.62
N GLY A 40 -4.67 13.33 2.64
CA GLY A 40 -4.57 14.74 3.03
C GLY A 40 -5.89 15.33 3.56
N GLY A 41 -6.72 14.50 4.21
CA GLY A 41 -8.03 14.90 4.72
C GLY A 41 -9.05 15.22 3.62
N ALA A 42 -8.80 14.78 2.39
CA ALA A 42 -9.59 15.10 1.20
C ALA A 42 -9.73 16.62 0.97
N THR A 43 -8.65 17.38 1.21
CA THR A 43 -8.55 18.81 0.92
C THR A 43 -7.35 19.10 0.04
N ALA A 44 -7.42 20.14 -0.79
CA ALA A 44 -6.32 20.54 -1.66
C ALA A 44 -5.09 20.93 -0.84
N GLU A 45 -5.27 21.71 0.21
CA GLU A 45 -4.22 22.17 1.13
C GLU A 45 -3.56 21.00 1.85
N GLY A 46 -4.37 20.05 2.35
CA GLY A 46 -3.87 18.83 2.99
C GLY A 46 -3.05 17.95 2.06
N GLN A 47 -3.42 17.88 0.78
CA GLN A 47 -2.63 17.16 -0.23
C GLN A 47 -1.31 17.86 -0.55
N VAL A 48 -1.29 19.19 -0.66
CA VAL A 48 -0.05 19.96 -0.83
C VAL A 48 0.86 19.82 0.39
N HIS A 49 0.30 19.92 1.59
CA HIS A 49 1.05 19.71 2.83
C HIS A 49 1.71 18.33 2.87
N MET A 50 0.96 17.29 2.53
CA MET A 50 1.48 15.92 2.47
C MET A 50 2.59 15.76 1.43
N LEU A 51 2.51 16.41 0.25
CA LEU A 51 3.62 16.42 -0.71
C LEU A 51 4.85 17.11 -0.13
N ALA A 52 4.68 18.23 0.57
CA ALA A 52 5.76 18.97 1.21
C ALA A 52 6.48 18.15 2.29
N GLU A 53 5.73 17.43 3.15
CA GLU A 53 6.29 16.48 4.12
C GLU A 53 7.11 15.37 3.46
N LEU A 54 6.75 15.00 2.24
CA LEU A 54 7.47 14.04 1.42
C LEU A 54 8.63 14.65 0.59
N GLY A 55 8.93 15.94 0.80
CA GLY A 55 9.98 16.67 0.11
C GLY A 55 9.62 17.18 -1.29
N ILE A 56 8.39 16.98 -1.76
CA ILE A 56 7.90 17.47 -3.05
C ILE A 56 7.32 18.86 -2.85
N THR A 57 8.10 19.87 -3.25
CA THR A 57 7.72 21.30 -3.30
C THR A 57 8.01 21.83 -4.69
N GLU A 58 7.42 22.97 -5.05
CA GLU A 58 7.70 23.62 -6.35
C GLU A 58 9.21 23.86 -6.56
N ALA A 59 9.90 24.25 -5.49
CA ALA A 59 11.35 24.49 -5.54
C ALA A 59 12.14 23.17 -5.75
N SER A 60 11.74 22.07 -5.11
CA SER A 60 12.47 20.80 -5.18
C SER A 60 12.28 20.07 -6.50
N VAL A 61 11.11 20.18 -7.12
CA VAL A 61 10.80 19.52 -8.41
C VAL A 61 10.92 20.45 -9.59
N GLY A 62 11.00 21.77 -9.35
CA GLY A 62 11.15 22.79 -10.37
C GLY A 62 9.90 23.02 -11.22
N ALA A 63 8.70 22.74 -10.72
CA ALA A 63 7.44 22.94 -11.43
C ALA A 63 6.34 23.36 -10.45
N GLU A 64 5.33 24.08 -10.95
CA GLU A 64 4.15 24.48 -10.19
C GLU A 64 3.40 23.25 -9.67
N ILE A 65 2.84 23.34 -8.44
CA ILE A 65 1.97 22.33 -7.88
C ILE A 65 0.52 22.83 -7.92
N ARG A 66 -0.31 22.22 -8.76
CA ARG A 66 -1.73 22.54 -8.89
C ARG A 66 -2.55 21.52 -8.15
N ALA A 67 -3.19 21.91 -7.06
CA ALA A 67 -4.01 21.04 -6.24
C ALA A 67 -5.48 21.45 -6.29
N THR A 68 -6.35 20.47 -6.43
CA THR A 68 -7.80 20.60 -6.30
C THR A 68 -8.39 19.27 -5.82
N MET A 69 -9.60 19.31 -5.27
CA MET A 69 -10.41 18.11 -5.04
C MET A 69 -11.52 17.94 -6.09
N ASP A 70 -11.68 18.93 -6.97
CA ASP A 70 -12.64 18.87 -8.06
C ASP A 70 -12.23 17.86 -9.11
N THR A 71 -13.19 17.16 -9.66
CA THR A 71 -12.99 16.15 -10.71
C THR A 71 -13.94 16.36 -11.88
N VAL A 72 -13.52 15.91 -13.05
CA VAL A 72 -14.32 15.83 -14.26
C VAL A 72 -14.51 14.36 -14.62
N VAL A 73 -15.73 13.96 -15.03
CA VAL A 73 -15.97 12.63 -15.60
C VAL A 73 -15.45 12.65 -17.03
N VAL A 74 -14.40 11.88 -17.31
CA VAL A 74 -13.73 11.87 -18.64
C VAL A 74 -14.05 10.64 -19.46
N ALA A 75 -14.57 9.60 -18.84
CA ALA A 75 -14.99 8.35 -19.49
C ALA A 75 -16.03 7.62 -18.65
N HIS A 76 -16.62 6.58 -19.24
CA HIS A 76 -17.42 5.59 -18.52
C HIS A 76 -16.91 4.20 -18.85
N THR A 77 -16.91 3.31 -17.86
CA THR A 77 -16.63 1.89 -18.09
C THR A 77 -17.73 1.25 -18.94
N ILE A 78 -17.52 0.02 -19.41
CA ILE A 78 -18.55 -0.75 -20.14
C ILE A 78 -19.83 -0.90 -19.29
N SER A 79 -19.70 -1.01 -17.97
CA SER A 79 -20.83 -1.08 -17.03
C SER A 79 -21.51 0.28 -16.76
N GLY A 80 -21.04 1.37 -17.37
CA GLY A 80 -21.56 2.72 -17.17
C GLY A 80 -21.01 3.43 -15.92
N THR A 81 -20.04 2.87 -15.22
CA THR A 81 -19.42 3.52 -14.05
C THR A 81 -18.60 4.73 -14.50
N PRO A 82 -18.81 5.93 -13.92
CA PRO A 82 -18.07 7.13 -14.30
C PRO A 82 -16.59 7.01 -13.87
N VAL A 83 -15.69 7.48 -14.74
CA VAL A 83 -14.26 7.57 -14.46
C VAL A 83 -13.90 9.03 -14.25
N HIS A 84 -13.52 9.34 -13.02
CA HIS A 84 -13.15 10.67 -12.57
C HIS A 84 -11.68 10.97 -12.81
N LEU A 85 -11.37 12.19 -13.22
CA LEU A 85 -10.02 12.74 -13.35
C LEU A 85 -9.96 14.10 -12.65
N ASP A 86 -8.88 14.36 -11.92
CA ASP A 86 -8.55 15.67 -11.33
C ASP A 86 -8.78 16.78 -12.35
N ALA A 87 -9.46 17.86 -11.97
CA ALA A 87 -9.85 18.93 -12.87
C ALA A 87 -8.65 19.64 -13.52
N ASN A 88 -7.53 19.82 -12.80
CA ASN A 88 -6.30 20.37 -13.37
C ASN A 88 -5.68 19.40 -14.40
N ALA A 89 -5.68 18.10 -14.10
CA ALA A 89 -5.19 17.09 -15.04
C ALA A 89 -6.11 16.95 -16.26
N ALA A 90 -7.42 17.12 -16.08
CA ALA A 90 -8.40 17.12 -17.17
C ALA A 90 -8.29 18.38 -18.08
N ALA A 91 -7.81 19.50 -17.53
CA ALA A 91 -7.55 20.72 -18.28
C ALA A 91 -6.20 20.70 -19.03
N ALA A 92 -5.29 19.78 -18.68
CA ALA A 92 -4.04 19.57 -19.40
C ALA A 92 -4.29 18.74 -20.68
N ASP A 93 -3.37 18.85 -21.65
CA ASP A 93 -3.43 17.99 -22.84
C ASP A 93 -3.35 16.51 -22.46
N ARG A 94 -2.43 16.17 -21.53
CA ARG A 94 -2.20 14.81 -21.06
C ARG A 94 -1.79 14.77 -19.60
N PHE A 95 -1.97 13.58 -18.97
CA PHE A 95 -1.50 13.33 -17.62
C PHE A 95 -0.61 12.07 -17.55
N LEU A 96 0.31 12.05 -16.58
CA LEU A 96 1.32 11.01 -16.39
C LEU A 96 1.41 10.63 -14.91
N PRO A 97 0.99 9.45 -14.48
CA PRO A 97 1.24 8.93 -13.14
C PRO A 97 2.73 8.58 -12.96
N VAL A 98 3.30 9.01 -11.83
CA VAL A 98 4.64 8.62 -11.36
C VAL A 98 4.48 7.90 -10.03
N ASN A 99 4.66 6.60 -10.01
CA ASN A 99 4.33 5.80 -8.83
C ASN A 99 5.22 4.57 -8.67
N ARG A 100 5.23 4.03 -7.43
CA ARG A 100 5.85 2.75 -7.14
C ARG A 100 4.94 1.59 -7.54
N ILE A 101 5.48 0.64 -8.29
CA ILE A 101 4.83 -0.63 -8.61
C ILE A 101 5.17 -1.63 -7.50
N LYS A 102 4.15 -2.17 -6.85
CA LYS A 102 4.30 -3.18 -5.78
C LYS A 102 3.01 -3.95 -5.54
N PRO A 103 3.09 -5.13 -4.89
CA PRO A 103 1.92 -5.84 -4.41
C PRO A 103 1.07 -5.01 -3.46
N HIS A 104 -0.24 -5.17 -3.54
CA HIS A 104 -1.20 -4.49 -2.68
C HIS A 104 -1.51 -5.30 -1.41
N THR A 105 -1.86 -4.61 -0.34
CA THR A 105 -2.17 -5.25 0.96
C THR A 105 -3.63 -5.66 1.11
N CYS A 106 -4.52 -5.36 0.14
CA CYS A 106 -5.95 -5.62 0.27
C CYS A 106 -6.57 -6.46 -0.84
N PHE A 107 -5.94 -6.54 -1.99
CA PHE A 107 -6.43 -7.36 -3.12
C PHE A 107 -5.28 -7.94 -3.90
N LYS A 108 -5.57 -8.95 -4.70
CA LYS A 108 -4.65 -9.60 -5.61
C LYS A 108 -5.17 -9.48 -7.04
N GLY A 109 -4.25 -9.26 -7.98
CA GLY A 109 -4.57 -9.13 -9.38
C GLY A 109 -3.33 -9.05 -10.26
N PRO A 110 -3.50 -9.00 -11.58
CA PRO A 110 -2.38 -8.84 -12.50
C PRO A 110 -1.65 -7.53 -12.26
N VAL A 111 -2.37 -6.44 -12.01
CA VAL A 111 -1.82 -5.14 -11.58
C VAL A 111 -2.46 -4.78 -10.25
N GLU A 112 -1.66 -4.42 -9.26
CA GLU A 112 -2.14 -4.15 -7.90
C GLU A 112 -1.91 -2.69 -7.49
N SER A 113 -0.68 -2.27 -7.29
CA SER A 113 -0.33 -0.89 -6.97
C SER A 113 0.74 -0.40 -7.93
N GLY A 114 0.47 0.67 -8.65
CA GLY A 114 1.34 1.19 -9.70
C GLY A 114 0.73 2.38 -10.41
N CYS A 115 1.06 2.52 -11.68
CA CYS A 115 0.59 3.60 -12.54
C CYS A 115 -0.93 3.51 -12.76
N MET A 116 -1.47 2.29 -12.99
CA MET A 116 -2.90 2.05 -13.12
C MET A 116 -3.68 2.59 -11.91
N LYS A 117 -3.28 2.17 -10.71
CA LYS A 117 -3.99 2.61 -9.49
C LYS A 117 -3.89 4.11 -9.28
N MET A 118 -2.76 4.71 -9.58
CA MET A 118 -2.62 6.16 -9.49
C MET A 118 -3.48 6.87 -10.54
N ALA A 119 -3.54 6.38 -11.77
CA ALA A 119 -4.37 6.96 -12.82
C ALA A 119 -5.85 6.95 -12.43
N VAL A 120 -6.36 5.85 -11.89
CA VAL A 120 -7.79 5.68 -11.56
C VAL A 120 -8.14 6.26 -10.20
N VAL A 121 -7.40 5.91 -9.13
CA VAL A 121 -7.73 6.30 -7.75
C VAL A 121 -7.03 7.58 -7.35
N GLY A 122 -5.74 7.72 -7.68
CA GLY A 122 -4.93 8.88 -7.32
C GLY A 122 -5.45 10.17 -7.96
N PHE A 123 -5.52 10.19 -9.28
CA PHE A 123 -6.08 11.29 -10.06
C PHE A 123 -7.61 11.36 -9.97
N GLY A 124 -8.29 10.26 -9.68
CA GLY A 124 -9.74 10.23 -9.47
C GLY A 124 -10.21 10.94 -8.20
N LYS A 125 -9.28 11.40 -7.35
CA LYS A 125 -9.56 12.09 -6.09
C LYS A 125 -10.53 11.30 -5.20
N GLN A 126 -11.26 11.99 -4.31
CA GLN A 126 -12.23 11.34 -3.44
C GLN A 126 -13.36 10.64 -4.21
N PRO A 127 -13.98 11.24 -5.26
CA PRO A 127 -15.06 10.58 -6.00
C PRO A 127 -14.60 9.27 -6.66
N GLY A 128 -13.47 9.27 -7.37
CA GLY A 128 -12.92 8.07 -8.01
C GLY A 128 -12.50 7.01 -6.99
N ALA A 129 -11.85 7.43 -5.90
CA ALA A 129 -11.50 6.53 -4.81
C ALA A 129 -12.74 5.88 -4.17
N ALA A 130 -13.79 6.64 -3.91
CA ALA A 130 -15.04 6.15 -3.31
C ALA A 130 -15.73 5.11 -4.22
N LEU A 131 -15.79 5.36 -5.53
CA LEU A 131 -16.38 4.42 -6.50
C LEU A 131 -15.63 3.08 -6.54
N VAL A 132 -14.31 3.12 -6.53
CA VAL A 132 -13.49 1.90 -6.53
C VAL A 132 -13.58 1.14 -5.20
N HIS A 133 -13.61 1.86 -4.07
CA HIS A 133 -13.66 1.23 -2.75
C HIS A 133 -15.08 0.87 -2.28
N SER A 134 -16.14 1.33 -2.97
CA SER A 134 -17.54 1.02 -2.61
C SER A 134 -17.88 -0.47 -2.73
N CYS A 135 -17.17 -1.19 -3.60
CA CYS A 135 -17.25 -2.64 -3.72
C CYS A 135 -16.23 -3.35 -2.82
N GLY A 136 -16.44 -4.62 -2.58
CA GLY A 136 -15.47 -5.42 -1.84
C GLY A 136 -14.11 -5.49 -2.55
N PRO A 137 -13.04 -5.88 -1.85
CA PRO A 137 -11.68 -5.93 -2.42
C PRO A 137 -11.54 -6.85 -3.65
N VAL A 138 -12.39 -7.86 -3.79
CA VAL A 138 -12.40 -8.75 -4.97
C VAL A 138 -12.85 -7.99 -6.22
N GLU A 139 -13.94 -7.25 -6.12
CA GLU A 139 -14.46 -6.46 -7.25
C GLU A 139 -13.61 -5.20 -7.52
N MET A 140 -12.91 -4.70 -6.52
CA MET A 140 -12.04 -3.52 -6.65
C MET A 140 -10.98 -3.71 -7.74
N ARG A 141 -10.41 -4.91 -7.85
CA ARG A 141 -9.46 -5.25 -8.92
C ARG A 141 -10.06 -5.05 -10.29
N ASP A 142 -11.23 -5.63 -10.51
CA ASP A 142 -11.88 -5.61 -11.83
C ASP A 142 -12.33 -4.19 -12.20
N ARG A 143 -12.84 -3.43 -11.23
CA ARG A 143 -13.18 -2.02 -11.41
C ARG A 143 -11.97 -1.14 -11.74
N LEU A 144 -10.82 -1.41 -11.15
CA LEU A 144 -9.58 -0.69 -11.48
C LEU A 144 -9.16 -0.95 -12.92
N LEU A 145 -9.19 -2.21 -13.36
CA LEU A 145 -8.86 -2.61 -14.73
C LEU A 145 -9.82 -1.98 -15.73
N ASP A 146 -11.14 -2.06 -15.49
CA ASP A 146 -12.16 -1.49 -16.37
C ASP A 146 -12.06 0.03 -16.46
N ALA A 147 -11.85 0.72 -15.33
CA ALA A 147 -11.69 2.17 -15.31
C ALA A 147 -10.39 2.60 -16.02
N CYS A 148 -9.31 1.87 -15.86
CA CYS A 148 -8.06 2.14 -16.56
C CYS A 148 -8.22 1.89 -18.08
N ALA A 149 -8.89 0.82 -18.49
CA ALA A 149 -9.20 0.57 -19.89
C ALA A 149 -10.02 1.72 -20.50
N ALA A 150 -11.02 2.22 -19.78
CA ALA A 150 -11.79 3.38 -20.21
C ALA A 150 -10.93 4.67 -20.29
N LEU A 151 -9.99 4.90 -19.35
CA LEU A 151 -9.05 6.04 -19.41
C LEU A 151 -8.16 5.98 -20.65
N ARG A 152 -7.65 4.82 -21.02
CA ARG A 152 -6.82 4.64 -22.22
C ARG A 152 -7.52 5.08 -23.50
N THR A 153 -8.85 4.94 -23.59
CA THR A 153 -9.61 5.37 -24.77
C THR A 153 -9.75 6.89 -24.90
N THR A 154 -9.39 7.66 -23.85
CA THR A 154 -9.59 9.12 -23.83
C THR A 154 -8.47 9.92 -24.49
N ASP A 155 -7.39 9.29 -24.90
CA ASP A 155 -6.15 9.93 -25.38
C ASP A 155 -5.52 10.97 -24.39
N ARG A 156 -5.98 10.94 -23.12
CA ARG A 156 -5.47 11.86 -22.08
C ARG A 156 -4.31 11.26 -21.28
N LEU A 157 -4.26 9.93 -21.16
CA LEU A 157 -3.15 9.24 -20.52
C LEU A 157 -1.94 9.25 -21.44
N LEU A 158 -0.85 9.93 -21.02
CA LEU A 158 0.41 9.95 -21.77
C LEU A 158 1.15 8.63 -21.65
N GLY A 159 1.05 8.00 -20.49
CA GLY A 159 1.78 6.80 -20.09
C GLY A 159 1.95 6.75 -18.58
N GLY A 160 3.01 6.12 -18.10
CA GLY A 160 3.33 6.04 -16.68
C GLY A 160 4.82 5.94 -16.43
N ILE A 161 5.27 6.38 -15.25
CA ILE A 161 6.62 6.07 -14.74
C ILE A 161 6.47 5.21 -13.52
N GLY A 162 6.89 3.95 -13.63
CA GLY A 162 6.90 2.97 -12.55
C GLY A 162 8.28 2.84 -11.93
N SER A 163 8.35 2.82 -10.59
CA SER A 163 9.58 2.46 -9.87
C SER A 163 9.36 1.21 -9.05
N ILE A 164 10.38 0.37 -8.93
CA ILE A 164 10.37 -0.85 -8.13
C ILE A 164 11.51 -0.78 -7.14
N GLU A 165 11.21 -1.08 -5.89
CA GLU A 165 12.17 -1.09 -4.78
C GLU A 165 12.53 -2.53 -4.39
N SER A 166 13.77 -2.71 -3.94
CA SER A 166 14.25 -3.95 -3.31
C SER A 166 13.72 -4.12 -1.89
N THR A 167 14.04 -5.24 -1.28
CA THR A 167 13.77 -5.52 0.15
C THR A 167 14.47 -4.54 1.10
N SER A 168 15.57 -3.91 0.68
CA SER A 168 16.27 -2.86 1.44
C SER A 168 15.66 -1.45 1.24
N GLY A 169 14.69 -1.31 0.33
CA GLY A 169 14.07 -0.03 -0.01
C GLY A 169 14.82 0.76 -1.08
N ASP A 170 15.87 0.20 -1.68
CA ASP A 170 16.58 0.83 -2.79
C ASP A 170 15.81 0.69 -4.09
N VAL A 171 15.83 1.72 -4.94
CA VAL A 171 15.24 1.65 -6.27
C VAL A 171 16.10 0.76 -7.16
N VAL A 172 15.55 -0.37 -7.59
CA VAL A 172 16.25 -1.34 -8.45
C VAL A 172 15.83 -1.25 -9.92
N ARG A 173 14.68 -0.66 -10.19
CA ARG A 173 14.18 -0.47 -11.56
C ARG A 173 13.30 0.76 -11.65
N ILE A 174 13.46 1.51 -12.73
CA ILE A 174 12.54 2.56 -13.17
C ILE A 174 12.13 2.19 -14.59
N GLU A 175 10.83 2.18 -14.86
CA GLU A 175 10.28 1.81 -16.15
C GLU A 175 9.30 2.86 -16.65
N GLY A 176 9.42 3.22 -17.94
CA GLY A 176 8.44 4.01 -18.65
C GLY A 176 7.40 3.09 -19.29
N LEU A 177 6.13 3.32 -19.01
CA LEU A 177 5.00 2.62 -19.63
C LEU A 177 4.37 3.53 -20.68
N ALA A 178 4.12 3.02 -21.88
CA ALA A 178 3.24 3.69 -22.82
C ALA A 178 1.79 3.70 -22.27
N ALA A 179 0.92 4.54 -22.83
CA ALA A 179 -0.47 4.62 -22.38
C ALA A 179 -1.17 3.25 -22.40
N ASP A 180 -0.92 2.45 -23.42
CA ASP A 180 -1.51 1.11 -23.59
C ASP A 180 -0.95 0.06 -22.62
N ASP A 181 0.23 0.30 -22.05
CA ASP A 181 0.87 -0.59 -21.07
C ASP A 181 0.38 -0.35 -19.64
N VAL A 182 -0.20 0.83 -19.35
CA VAL A 182 -0.73 1.15 -18.03
C VAL A 182 -1.99 0.30 -17.75
N GLY A 183 -1.92 -0.55 -16.74
CA GLY A 183 -2.97 -1.52 -16.41
C GLY A 183 -3.03 -2.71 -17.40
N ALA A 184 -1.97 -2.97 -18.14
CA ALA A 184 -1.86 -4.03 -19.14
C ALA A 184 -0.65 -4.94 -18.88
N GLU A 185 -0.22 -5.71 -19.89
CA GLU A 185 0.74 -6.79 -19.74
C GLU A 185 2.09 -6.36 -19.17
N LEU A 186 2.66 -5.24 -19.64
CA LEU A 186 3.95 -4.78 -19.12
C LEU A 186 3.85 -4.38 -17.64
N GLU A 187 2.78 -3.67 -17.21
CA GLU A 187 2.62 -3.34 -15.80
C GLU A 187 2.34 -4.59 -14.95
N HIS A 188 1.73 -5.64 -15.53
CA HIS A 188 1.58 -6.95 -14.92
C HIS A 188 2.96 -7.61 -14.68
N GLU A 189 3.80 -7.72 -15.72
CA GLU A 189 5.17 -8.26 -15.59
C GLU A 189 5.97 -7.51 -14.51
N LEU A 190 5.87 -6.19 -14.47
CA LEU A 190 6.53 -5.36 -13.46
C LEU A 190 5.96 -5.61 -12.06
N THR A 191 4.66 -5.89 -11.94
CA THR A 191 4.04 -6.27 -10.66
C THR A 191 4.56 -7.61 -10.18
N GLU A 192 4.68 -8.61 -11.05
CA GLU A 192 5.26 -9.92 -10.72
C GLU A 192 6.73 -9.80 -10.34
N TYR A 193 7.51 -9.01 -11.10
CA TYR A 193 8.90 -8.73 -10.74
C TYR A 193 9.02 -8.07 -9.36
N SER A 194 8.18 -7.06 -9.08
CA SER A 194 8.11 -6.43 -7.77
C SER A 194 7.70 -7.40 -6.66
N ARG A 195 6.79 -8.35 -6.96
CA ARG A 195 6.35 -9.37 -5.99
C ARG A 195 7.49 -10.29 -5.56
N ALA A 196 8.38 -10.63 -6.48
CA ALA A 196 9.57 -11.42 -6.16
C ALA A 196 10.58 -10.68 -5.26
N LEU A 197 10.48 -9.34 -5.19
CA LEU A 197 11.32 -8.48 -4.36
C LEU A 197 10.68 -8.06 -3.03
N VAL A 198 9.44 -8.46 -2.76
CA VAL A 198 8.83 -8.19 -1.43
C VAL A 198 9.60 -8.95 -0.37
N PRO A 199 9.91 -8.33 0.78
CA PRO A 199 10.45 -9.06 1.91
C PRO A 199 9.61 -10.28 2.22
N ALA A 200 10.22 -11.45 2.34
CA ALA A 200 9.53 -12.69 2.63
C ALA A 200 10.26 -13.44 3.76
N LEU A 201 9.48 -14.13 4.59
CA LEU A 201 10.04 -15.06 5.56
C LEU A 201 10.52 -16.32 4.81
N PRO A 202 11.73 -16.83 5.11
CA PRO A 202 12.30 -17.97 4.39
C PRO A 202 11.71 -19.32 4.83
N PHE A 203 10.50 -19.33 5.42
CA PHE A 203 9.85 -20.51 5.98
C PHE A 203 8.40 -20.58 5.49
N ASP A 204 8.02 -21.75 4.98
CA ASP A 204 6.66 -22.00 4.48
C ASP A 204 5.64 -22.13 5.61
N GLU A 205 6.05 -22.72 6.75
CA GLU A 205 5.21 -22.98 7.91
C GLU A 205 5.86 -22.47 9.20
N ILE A 206 5.14 -21.65 9.94
CA ILE A 206 5.57 -21.03 11.19
C ILE A 206 4.51 -21.30 12.25
N ASP A 207 4.89 -21.88 13.39
CA ASP A 207 3.95 -22.11 14.48
C ASP A 207 3.70 -20.83 15.28
N VAL A 208 4.75 -20.00 15.53
CA VAL A 208 4.62 -18.70 16.19
C VAL A 208 5.51 -17.67 15.50
N LEU A 209 4.92 -16.57 15.04
CA LEU A 209 5.62 -15.40 14.54
C LEU A 209 5.54 -14.27 15.58
N ILE A 210 6.69 -13.80 16.04
CA ILE A 210 6.80 -12.66 16.95
C ILE A 210 7.28 -11.46 16.16
N ILE A 211 6.50 -10.38 16.16
CA ILE A 211 6.79 -9.12 15.46
C ILE A 211 7.04 -8.06 16.54
N GLU A 212 8.25 -7.53 16.60
CA GLU A 212 8.61 -6.55 17.61
C GLU A 212 7.88 -5.23 17.41
N ARG A 213 7.77 -4.76 16.17
CA ARG A 213 7.11 -3.50 15.84
C ARG A 213 6.26 -3.60 14.59
N GLY A 214 5.02 -3.15 14.69
CA GLY A 214 4.16 -2.79 13.58
C GLY A 214 4.08 -1.28 13.41
N GLY A 215 3.55 -0.79 12.28
CA GLY A 215 3.39 0.64 12.12
C GLY A 215 2.93 1.08 10.73
N LYS A 216 2.48 2.33 10.64
CA LYS A 216 2.03 2.94 9.38
C LYS A 216 3.18 3.26 8.43
N ASP A 217 4.36 3.44 8.95
CA ASP A 217 5.64 3.57 8.24
C ASP A 217 6.17 2.21 7.75
N ILE A 218 5.78 1.12 8.41
CA ILE A 218 6.11 -0.26 8.01
C ILE A 218 5.15 -0.76 6.94
N SER A 219 3.84 -0.69 7.21
CA SER A 219 2.79 -1.07 6.28
C SER A 219 1.53 -0.25 6.53
N GLY A 220 0.77 0.03 5.48
CA GLY A 220 -0.54 0.66 5.61
C GLY A 220 -1.52 -0.11 6.51
N THR A 221 -1.21 -1.37 6.78
CA THR A 221 -1.95 -2.31 7.65
C THR A 221 -1.13 -2.75 8.85
N THR A 222 -0.34 -1.86 9.44
CA THR A 222 0.48 -2.08 10.64
C THR A 222 1.58 -3.11 10.44
N MET A 223 1.26 -4.29 9.92
CA MET A 223 2.16 -5.32 9.42
C MET A 223 1.74 -5.72 8.00
N ASP A 224 2.68 -6.13 7.15
CA ASP A 224 2.37 -6.46 5.76
C ASP A 224 1.78 -7.87 5.65
N PRO A 225 0.55 -8.02 5.13
CA PRO A 225 -0.08 -9.31 4.93
C PRO A 225 0.66 -10.18 3.91
N ASN A 226 1.43 -9.61 2.98
CA ASN A 226 2.27 -10.38 2.08
C ASN A 226 3.41 -11.11 2.81
N VAL A 227 3.84 -10.59 3.96
CA VAL A 227 4.86 -11.20 4.82
C VAL A 227 4.25 -12.17 5.83
N THR A 228 3.12 -11.79 6.42
CA THR A 228 2.48 -12.63 7.46
C THR A 228 1.63 -13.77 6.90
N GLY A 229 1.30 -13.72 5.60
CA GLY A 229 0.40 -14.68 4.96
C GLY A 229 -1.09 -14.43 5.20
N ARG A 230 -1.46 -13.55 6.14
CA ARG A 230 -2.84 -13.29 6.56
C ARG A 230 -3.42 -12.08 5.86
N PHE A 231 -4.29 -12.28 4.88
CA PHE A 231 -5.01 -11.19 4.21
C PHE A 231 -6.28 -10.80 4.94
N TRP A 232 -7.06 -11.77 5.41
CA TRP A 232 -8.32 -11.59 6.13
C TRP A 232 -9.29 -10.62 5.44
N VAL A 233 -9.37 -10.76 4.14
CA VAL A 233 -10.26 -9.99 3.30
C VAL A 233 -11.45 -10.86 2.91
N PRO A 234 -12.69 -10.41 3.12
CA PRO A 234 -13.86 -11.18 2.66
C PRO A 234 -13.78 -11.49 1.16
N GLY A 235 -13.88 -12.76 0.80
CA GLY A 235 -13.83 -13.22 -0.60
C GLY A 235 -12.42 -13.43 -1.17
N LEU A 236 -11.36 -13.24 -0.38
CA LEU A 236 -10.00 -13.60 -0.75
C LEU A 236 -9.45 -14.62 0.25
N ASP A 237 -8.77 -15.63 -0.28
CA ASP A 237 -8.03 -16.58 0.54
C ASP A 237 -6.74 -15.94 1.09
N ASP A 238 -6.30 -16.43 2.23
CA ASP A 238 -4.98 -16.11 2.74
C ASP A 238 -3.89 -16.71 1.83
N LEU A 239 -2.66 -16.20 1.95
CA LEU A 239 -1.57 -16.74 1.13
C LEU A 239 -1.31 -18.21 1.50
N GLN A 240 -0.94 -19.01 0.48
CA GLN A 240 -0.53 -20.39 0.68
C GLN A 240 0.78 -20.48 1.50
N LYS A 241 1.61 -19.44 1.42
CA LYS A 241 2.91 -19.34 2.10
C LYS A 241 3.21 -17.86 2.45
N PRO A 242 3.75 -17.59 3.67
CA PRO A 242 3.88 -18.53 4.78
C PRO A 242 2.51 -18.82 5.44
N GLN A 243 2.38 -20.02 6.01
CA GLN A 243 1.29 -20.34 6.92
C GLN A 243 1.72 -20.08 8.36
N VAL A 244 1.17 -19.05 8.98
CA VAL A 244 1.49 -18.66 10.36
C VAL A 244 0.32 -18.98 11.27
N LYS A 245 0.53 -19.87 12.27
CA LYS A 245 -0.55 -20.31 13.16
C LYS A 245 -0.88 -19.28 14.24
N ALA A 246 0.13 -18.68 14.86
CA ALA A 246 -0.06 -17.64 15.88
C ALA A 246 0.89 -16.46 15.63
N ILE A 247 0.38 -15.23 15.77
CA ILE A 247 1.16 -13.99 15.64
C ILE A 247 1.07 -13.21 16.95
N VAL A 248 2.24 -12.81 17.46
CA VAL A 248 2.41 -11.87 18.57
C VAL A 248 2.92 -10.55 18.01
N LEU A 249 2.21 -9.45 18.26
CA LEU A 249 2.68 -8.10 17.96
C LEU A 249 3.02 -7.40 19.28
N LEU A 250 4.28 -6.98 19.44
CA LEU A 250 4.75 -6.45 20.72
C LEU A 250 4.57 -4.94 20.87
N ASP A 251 4.74 -4.18 19.80
CA ASP A 251 4.65 -2.71 19.87
C ASP A 251 4.27 -2.07 18.53
N LEU A 252 4.00 -0.75 18.56
CA LEU A 252 3.82 0.10 17.39
C LEU A 252 4.91 1.17 17.32
N THR A 253 5.27 1.56 16.09
CA THR A 253 6.14 2.72 15.87
C THR A 253 5.46 4.00 16.35
N GLU A 254 6.26 4.96 16.83
CA GLU A 254 5.76 6.27 17.30
C GLU A 254 5.06 7.04 16.17
N VAL A 255 5.57 6.94 14.95
CA VAL A 255 5.01 7.55 13.74
C VAL A 255 3.56 7.13 13.49
N SER A 256 3.16 5.93 13.92
CA SER A 256 1.78 5.46 13.83
C SER A 256 0.80 6.27 14.69
N GLY A 257 1.29 6.97 15.72
CA GLY A 257 0.48 7.79 16.63
C GLY A 257 -0.73 7.04 17.21
N GLY A 258 -0.57 5.74 17.49
CA GLY A 258 -1.61 4.84 17.98
C GLY A 258 -2.57 4.28 16.92
N ASN A 259 -2.44 4.67 15.64
CA ASN A 259 -3.24 4.07 14.57
C ASN A 259 -2.76 2.66 14.26
N ALA A 260 -3.53 1.66 14.67
CA ALA A 260 -3.20 0.24 14.61
C ALA A 260 -4.09 -0.55 13.64
N LEU A 261 -4.59 0.05 12.56
CA LEU A 261 -5.33 -0.72 11.55
C LEU A 261 -4.43 -1.81 10.97
N GLY A 262 -4.78 -3.06 11.19
CA GLY A 262 -3.98 -4.25 10.88
C GLY A 262 -3.51 -5.00 12.12
N MET A 263 -3.68 -4.44 13.34
CA MET A 263 -3.39 -5.17 14.57
C MET A 263 -4.19 -6.48 14.68
N GLY A 264 -5.37 -6.54 14.05
CA GLY A 264 -6.20 -7.73 14.03
C GLY A 264 -5.55 -8.94 13.34
N PHE A 265 -4.47 -8.77 12.59
CA PHE A 265 -3.67 -9.90 12.10
C PHE A 265 -2.92 -10.63 13.22
N ALA A 266 -2.59 -9.93 14.32
CA ALA A 266 -2.04 -10.55 15.51
C ALA A 266 -3.12 -11.30 16.30
N ASP A 267 -2.70 -12.34 17.02
CA ASP A 267 -3.54 -13.08 17.95
C ASP A 267 -3.36 -12.56 19.37
N PHE A 268 -2.15 -12.08 19.70
CA PHE A 268 -1.78 -11.60 21.04
C PHE A 268 -1.01 -10.29 20.97
N ILE A 269 -1.31 -9.41 21.93
CA ILE A 269 -0.58 -8.16 22.17
C ILE A 269 -0.40 -7.93 23.68
N PRO A 270 0.68 -7.29 24.13
CA PRO A 270 0.85 -6.91 25.53
C PRO A 270 -0.02 -5.71 25.91
N ALA A 271 -0.38 -5.61 27.19
CA ALA A 271 -1.16 -4.48 27.73
C ALA A 271 -0.49 -3.12 27.49
N SER A 272 0.84 -3.06 27.48
CA SER A 272 1.60 -1.87 27.14
C SER A 272 1.26 -1.32 25.76
N LEU A 273 1.11 -2.19 24.75
CA LEU A 273 0.68 -1.81 23.42
C LEU A 273 -0.80 -1.41 23.41
N ALA A 274 -1.66 -2.22 24.04
CA ALA A 274 -3.11 -1.97 24.07
C ALA A 274 -3.44 -0.56 24.64
N ASN A 275 -2.70 -0.12 25.65
CA ASN A 275 -2.87 1.20 26.30
C ASN A 275 -2.41 2.39 25.44
N ARG A 276 -1.67 2.15 24.35
CA ARG A 276 -1.18 3.18 23.41
C ARG A 276 -2.02 3.31 22.16
N LEU A 277 -3.07 2.50 22.00
CA LEU A 277 -3.92 2.50 20.82
C LEU A 277 -4.83 3.73 20.77
N ASP A 278 -4.85 4.39 19.63
CA ASP A 278 -5.82 5.43 19.30
C ASP A 278 -6.96 4.80 18.47
N PHE A 279 -8.03 4.40 19.14
CA PHE A 279 -9.19 3.78 18.48
C PHE A 279 -9.87 4.71 17.48
N ARG A 280 -9.88 6.03 17.73
CA ARG A 280 -10.48 6.98 16.80
C ARG A 280 -9.74 6.99 15.48
N LYS A 281 -8.41 7.12 15.49
CA LYS A 281 -7.58 7.07 14.28
C LYS A 281 -7.69 5.71 13.59
N THR A 282 -7.67 4.64 14.37
CA THR A 282 -7.78 3.26 13.85
C THR A 282 -9.11 3.03 13.16
N TYR A 283 -10.23 3.47 13.74
CA TYR A 283 -11.57 3.25 13.18
C TYR A 283 -11.87 4.16 11.99
N ILE A 284 -11.42 5.42 11.98
CA ILE A 284 -11.49 6.26 10.79
C ILE A 284 -10.80 5.57 9.61
N ASN A 285 -9.60 5.03 9.85
CA ASN A 285 -8.86 4.29 8.83
C ASN A 285 -9.54 2.95 8.45
N CYS A 286 -10.20 2.28 9.41
CA CYS A 286 -11.01 1.08 9.18
C CYS A 286 -12.17 1.36 8.23
N PHE A 287 -12.95 2.40 8.49
CA PHE A 287 -14.08 2.79 7.62
C PHE A 287 -13.62 3.14 6.21
N THR A 288 -12.49 3.83 6.08
CA THR A 288 -11.88 4.12 4.77
C THR A 288 -11.46 2.85 4.02
N ALA A 289 -11.00 1.81 4.74
CA ALA A 289 -10.61 0.53 4.15
C ALA A 289 -11.81 -0.37 3.77
N GLY A 290 -13.01 0.00 4.16
CA GLY A 290 -14.23 -0.74 3.86
C GLY A 290 -14.26 -2.15 4.47
N PRO A 291 -14.86 -3.16 3.81
CA PRO A 291 -15.02 -4.50 4.36
C PRO A 291 -13.72 -5.16 4.83
N ALA A 292 -12.60 -4.88 4.17
CA ALA A 292 -11.28 -5.37 4.59
C ALA A 292 -10.83 -4.79 5.93
N GLY A 293 -11.31 -3.60 6.29
CA GLY A 293 -10.96 -2.94 7.56
C GLY A 293 -11.50 -3.66 8.79
N MET A 294 -12.70 -4.25 8.70
CA MET A 294 -13.41 -4.80 9.85
C MET A 294 -12.62 -5.88 10.61
N ARG A 295 -12.05 -6.87 9.91
CA ARG A 295 -11.23 -7.92 10.54
C ARG A 295 -9.89 -7.38 11.02
N ARG A 296 -9.32 -6.45 10.27
CA ARG A 296 -8.02 -5.84 10.53
C ARG A 296 -8.00 -4.88 11.70
N ALA A 297 -9.17 -4.33 12.08
CA ALA A 297 -9.35 -3.47 13.25
C ALA A 297 -9.75 -4.24 14.52
N ARG A 298 -9.88 -5.57 14.48
CA ARG A 298 -10.21 -6.38 15.66
C ARG A 298 -9.09 -6.28 16.68
N MET A 299 -9.51 -6.27 17.95
CA MET A 299 -8.58 -6.30 19.08
C MET A 299 -8.07 -7.74 19.25
N PRO A 300 -6.75 -7.96 19.22
CA PRO A 300 -6.14 -9.23 19.65
C PRO A 300 -6.39 -9.49 21.14
N MET A 301 -6.07 -10.69 21.60
CA MET A 301 -6.04 -10.98 23.04
C MET A 301 -4.95 -10.14 23.72
N VAL A 302 -5.36 -9.37 24.73
CA VAL A 302 -4.46 -8.52 25.51
C VAL A 302 -3.99 -9.28 26.72
N LEU A 303 -2.69 -9.47 26.86
CA LEU A 303 -2.05 -10.12 27.99
C LEU A 303 -1.14 -9.16 28.74
N PRO A 304 -0.76 -9.44 30.00
CA PRO A 304 -0.04 -8.50 30.83
C PRO A 304 1.26 -7.96 30.21
N ASP A 305 2.03 -8.86 29.59
CA ASP A 305 3.37 -8.57 29.09
C ASP A 305 3.76 -9.45 27.89
N GLU A 306 4.96 -9.21 27.35
CA GLU A 306 5.55 -9.98 26.23
C GLU A 306 5.66 -11.47 26.58
N GLU A 307 6.15 -11.81 27.75
CA GLU A 307 6.36 -13.21 28.17
C GLU A 307 5.05 -13.99 28.17
N SER A 308 3.99 -13.38 28.69
CA SER A 308 2.63 -13.94 28.71
C SER A 308 2.08 -14.14 27.30
N CYS A 309 2.31 -13.19 26.40
CA CYS A 309 1.91 -13.29 24.99
C CYS A 309 2.61 -14.45 24.29
N ILE A 310 3.91 -14.58 24.46
CA ILE A 310 4.71 -15.64 23.85
C ILE A 310 4.29 -17.02 24.41
N LYS A 311 4.13 -17.15 25.72
CA LYS A 311 3.67 -18.40 26.36
C LYS A 311 2.28 -18.83 25.85
N ALA A 312 1.35 -17.88 25.72
CA ALA A 312 0.03 -18.14 25.16
C ALA A 312 0.12 -18.61 23.70
N ALA A 313 0.89 -17.91 22.87
CA ALA A 313 1.09 -18.28 21.47
C ALA A 313 1.68 -19.69 21.33
N LEU A 314 2.70 -20.01 22.12
CA LEU A 314 3.33 -21.33 22.14
C LEU A 314 2.37 -22.43 22.59
N SER A 315 1.45 -22.14 23.51
CA SER A 315 0.46 -23.10 23.99
C SER A 315 -0.70 -23.30 23.02
N MET A 316 -1.03 -22.29 22.21
CA MET A 316 -2.21 -22.27 21.35
C MET A 316 -1.91 -22.49 19.86
N CYS A 317 -0.64 -22.62 19.46
CA CYS A 317 -0.26 -22.83 18.05
C CYS A 317 -0.63 -24.19 17.46
N GLY A 318 -1.35 -25.03 18.19
CA GLY A 318 -1.83 -26.33 17.72
C GLY A 318 -0.77 -27.44 17.71
N ARG A 319 0.35 -27.24 18.44
CA ARG A 319 1.35 -28.28 18.71
C ARG A 319 1.25 -28.74 20.15
N GLY A 320 1.50 -30.04 20.39
CA GLY A 320 1.52 -30.60 21.72
C GLY A 320 2.54 -29.94 22.65
N PRO A 321 2.37 -30.05 23.99
CA PRO A 321 3.24 -29.37 24.96
C PRO A 321 4.73 -29.69 24.79
N THR A 322 5.06 -30.93 24.44
CA THR A 322 6.41 -31.47 24.28
C THR A 322 6.89 -31.43 22.81
N GLU A 323 6.03 -31.12 21.86
CA GLU A 323 6.41 -31.05 20.47
C GLU A 323 7.26 -29.81 20.20
N PRO A 324 8.36 -29.92 19.44
CA PRO A 324 9.16 -28.78 18.99
C PRO A 324 8.31 -27.80 18.19
N LYS A 325 8.56 -26.52 18.38
CA LYS A 325 7.78 -25.44 17.73
C LYS A 325 8.68 -24.58 16.84
N ARG A 326 8.20 -24.31 15.63
CA ARG A 326 8.85 -23.44 14.67
C ARG A 326 8.51 -21.98 15.01
N VAL A 327 9.43 -21.33 15.67
CA VAL A 327 9.26 -19.94 16.13
C VAL A 327 10.17 -19.03 15.33
N VAL A 328 9.62 -17.92 14.85
CA VAL A 328 10.34 -16.86 14.15
C VAL A 328 10.09 -15.53 14.88
N ARG A 329 11.14 -14.77 15.14
CA ARG A 329 11.08 -13.41 15.68
C ARG A 329 11.73 -12.43 14.69
N ILE A 330 11.01 -11.38 14.35
CA ILE A 330 11.43 -10.34 13.41
C ILE A 330 11.26 -8.96 14.03
N GLY A 331 12.10 -8.01 13.63
CA GLY A 331 11.96 -6.63 14.05
C GLY A 331 10.67 -5.99 13.52
N SER A 332 10.37 -6.20 12.25
CA SER A 332 9.13 -5.76 11.60
C SER A 332 8.93 -6.49 10.28
N THR A 333 7.76 -6.37 9.66
CA THR A 333 7.50 -6.92 8.32
C THR A 333 8.18 -6.15 7.18
N LEU A 334 8.83 -5.03 7.47
CA LEU A 334 9.62 -4.26 6.49
C LEU A 334 11.11 -4.63 6.56
N HIS A 335 11.63 -4.96 7.74
CA HIS A 335 13.05 -5.22 7.98
C HIS A 335 13.25 -6.71 8.25
N LEU A 336 13.51 -7.49 7.19
CA LEU A 336 13.66 -8.94 7.21
C LEU A 336 15.06 -9.43 6.82
N THR A 337 16.07 -8.56 6.86
CA THR A 337 17.47 -8.94 6.59
C THR A 337 18.03 -9.93 7.61
N THR A 338 17.47 -9.93 8.82
CA THR A 338 17.79 -10.87 9.88
C THR A 338 16.52 -11.29 10.62
N CYS A 339 16.49 -12.52 11.09
CA CYS A 339 15.46 -13.03 12.01
C CYS A 339 16.09 -13.96 13.05
N GLN A 340 15.45 -14.06 14.20
CA GLN A 340 15.78 -15.07 15.20
C GLN A 340 14.83 -16.26 14.99
N VAL A 341 15.35 -17.47 15.11
CA VAL A 341 14.55 -18.69 14.89
C VAL A 341 14.81 -19.71 15.99
N SER A 342 13.81 -20.58 16.23
CA SER A 342 14.00 -21.77 17.05
C SER A 342 14.86 -22.81 16.34
N ALA A 343 15.42 -23.77 17.09
CA ALA A 343 16.31 -24.80 16.57
C ALA A 343 15.70 -25.62 15.43
N GLU A 344 14.37 -25.79 15.44
CA GLU A 344 13.60 -26.55 14.44
C GLU A 344 13.60 -25.90 13.04
N LEU A 345 14.00 -24.64 12.93
CA LEU A 345 14.09 -23.91 11.68
C LEU A 345 15.54 -23.69 11.22
N LEU A 346 16.51 -24.16 11.99
CA LEU A 346 17.91 -24.15 11.58
C LEU A 346 18.14 -25.22 10.51
N PRO A 347 18.99 -24.96 9.49
CA PRO A 347 19.32 -25.93 8.45
C PRO A 347 20.08 -27.14 9.00
#